data_cca2d8cde4862f9e2dd011a670c10261
#
_entry.id   cca2d8cde4862f9e2dd011a670c10261
#
_cell.length_a   1.000
_cell.length_b   1.000
_cell.length_c   1.000
_cell.angle_alpha   90.00
_cell.angle_beta   90.00
_cell.angle_gamma   90.00
#
_symmetry.space_group_name_H-M   'P 1'
#
loop_
_entity.id
_entity.type
_entity.pdbx_description
1 polymer ?
#
loop_
_entity_poly.entity_id
_entity_poly.type
_entity_poly.pdbx_seq_one_letter_code
_entity_poly.pdbx_strand_id
1 'polypeptide(L)'
;MKRSLILITICLSAVLGSFAQEITASLTAYPDFRPATVYMTNGKKVNVALANIFLKNSSLLYINSKGTPMEADTKTLLRIDFSDRSYFRVDSVMAYPVDTIGTSGLFCAWVIDLVAYNQTLKNNTNITNLDLSSTNMLNYSTLDVSEQENLPLIPYYYFKMDGKFILAHERHLLRILDKEKRRQVKGLMSQPGFSWTDEASLKKIMKIIL
;
A
#
# COMPACT_ATOMS: atom_id res chain seq x y z
N MET A 1 -36.56 43.09 -41.24
CA MET A 1 -35.62 41.96 -41.21
C MET A 1 -35.08 41.86 -39.78
N LYS A 2 -35.63 40.95 -38.95
CA LYS A 2 -35.16 40.71 -37.57
C LYS A 2 -34.34 39.45 -37.58
N ARG A 3 -33.02 39.57 -37.29
CA ARG A 3 -32.10 38.41 -37.10
C ARG A 3 -32.26 37.94 -35.67
N SER A 4 -32.86 36.79 -35.49
CA SER A 4 -32.87 36.06 -34.21
C SER A 4 -31.53 35.41 -33.99
N LEU A 5 -30.82 35.86 -32.96
CA LEU A 5 -29.59 35.25 -32.47
C LEU A 5 -29.97 34.08 -31.54
N ILE A 6 -29.80 32.86 -31.98
CA ILE A 6 -29.99 31.67 -31.15
C ILE A 6 -28.67 31.48 -30.37
N LEU A 7 -28.72 31.78 -29.08
CA LEU A 7 -27.67 31.49 -28.13
C LEU A 7 -27.71 29.99 -27.78
N ILE A 8 -26.86 29.21 -28.34
CA ILE A 8 -26.67 27.81 -27.94
C ILE A 8 -25.82 27.81 -26.68
N THR A 9 -26.50 27.72 -25.55
CA THR A 9 -25.83 27.47 -24.26
C THR A 9 -25.38 26.00 -24.21
N ILE A 10 -24.13 25.76 -24.53
CA ILE A 10 -23.50 24.43 -24.33
C ILE A 10 -23.30 24.29 -22.81
N CYS A 11 -24.18 23.57 -22.13
CA CYS A 11 -23.93 23.06 -20.79
C CYS A 11 -22.84 22.02 -20.88
N LEU A 12 -21.59 22.45 -20.67
CA LEU A 12 -20.46 21.57 -20.45
C LEU A 12 -20.63 21.00 -19.04
N SER A 13 -21.40 19.93 -18.90
CA SER A 13 -21.41 19.10 -17.72
C SER A 13 -20.03 18.41 -17.62
N ALA A 14 -19.14 19.04 -16.85
CA ALA A 14 -17.93 18.39 -16.39
C ALA A 14 -18.35 17.21 -15.52
N VAL A 15 -18.48 16.05 -16.14
CA VAL A 15 -18.48 14.77 -15.43
C VAL A 15 -17.09 14.65 -14.83
N LEU A 16 -16.96 15.09 -13.59
CA LEU A 16 -15.86 14.70 -12.72
C LEU A 16 -16.07 13.21 -12.44
N GLY A 17 -15.75 12.39 -13.43
CA GLY A 17 -15.52 10.98 -13.21
C GLY A 17 -14.36 10.91 -12.23
N SER A 18 -14.65 10.53 -11.00
CA SER A 18 -13.64 9.96 -10.12
C SER A 18 -13.10 8.74 -10.86
N PHE A 19 -12.04 8.93 -11.62
CA PHE A 19 -11.21 7.82 -12.02
C PHE A 19 -10.63 7.28 -10.72
N ALA A 20 -11.30 6.31 -10.12
CA ALA A 20 -10.62 5.34 -9.29
C ALA A 20 -9.52 4.81 -10.22
N GLN A 21 -8.31 5.27 -10.01
CA GLN A 21 -7.16 4.81 -10.74
C GLN A 21 -7.06 3.33 -10.38
N GLU A 22 -7.55 2.46 -11.27
CA GLU A 22 -7.29 1.03 -11.17
C GLU A 22 -5.77 0.92 -11.15
N ILE A 23 -5.23 0.65 -9.95
CA ILE A 23 -3.80 0.45 -9.78
C ILE A 23 -3.54 -0.93 -10.38
N THR A 24 -3.21 -0.95 -11.65
CA THR A 24 -2.68 -2.13 -12.33
C THR A 24 -1.34 -2.42 -11.70
N ALA A 25 -1.29 -3.38 -10.81
CA ALA A 25 -0.08 -3.71 -10.10
C ALA A 25 0.49 -5.00 -10.65
N SER A 26 1.76 -4.95 -10.96
CA SER A 26 2.61 -6.14 -10.99
C SER A 26 2.70 -6.73 -9.58
N LEU A 27 3.23 -7.95 -9.45
CA LEU A 27 3.48 -8.57 -8.13
C LEU A 27 4.46 -7.77 -7.25
N THR A 28 5.08 -6.75 -7.79
CA THR A 28 6.11 -5.95 -7.15
C THR A 28 5.76 -4.47 -7.19
N ALA A 29 6.23 -3.71 -6.21
CA ALA A 29 5.95 -2.27 -6.10
C ALA A 29 6.62 -1.43 -7.20
N TYR A 30 7.66 -1.95 -7.82
CA TYR A 30 8.35 -1.31 -8.95
C TYR A 30 8.28 -2.23 -10.17
N PRO A 31 8.19 -1.69 -11.39
CA PRO A 31 8.21 -2.50 -12.61
C PRO A 31 9.49 -3.34 -12.73
N ASP A 32 10.63 -2.77 -12.31
CA ASP A 32 11.94 -3.38 -12.41
C ASP A 32 12.63 -3.49 -11.06
N PHE A 33 13.51 -4.50 -10.93
CA PHE A 33 14.43 -4.58 -9.80
C PHE A 33 15.43 -3.44 -9.86
N ARG A 34 15.73 -2.83 -8.72
CA ARG A 34 16.58 -1.65 -8.61
C ARG A 34 17.51 -1.72 -7.40
N PRO A 35 18.59 -0.93 -7.38
CA PRO A 35 19.48 -0.89 -6.23
C PRO A 35 18.76 -0.41 -4.96
N ALA A 36 19.10 -1.05 -3.83
CA ALA A 36 18.61 -0.65 -2.52
C ALA A 36 19.67 -0.85 -1.45
N THR A 37 19.57 -0.05 -0.38
CA THR A 37 20.33 -0.26 0.85
C THR A 37 19.42 -0.87 1.91
N VAL A 38 19.81 -2.01 2.43
CA VAL A 38 19.06 -2.77 3.43
C VAL A 38 19.73 -2.65 4.79
N TYR A 39 18.97 -2.22 5.80
CA TYR A 39 19.40 -2.15 7.20
C TYR A 39 18.75 -3.30 7.96
N MET A 40 19.58 -4.10 8.61
CA MET A 40 19.16 -5.30 9.31
C MET A 40 19.09 -5.10 10.82
N THR A 41 18.31 -5.94 11.49
CA THR A 41 18.13 -5.91 12.96
C THR A 41 19.43 -6.15 13.74
N ASN A 42 20.41 -6.83 13.16
CA ASN A 42 21.74 -7.08 13.74
C ASN A 42 22.73 -5.92 13.52
N GLY A 43 22.26 -4.77 13.05
CA GLY A 43 23.08 -3.58 12.77
C GLY A 43 23.84 -3.61 11.44
N LYS A 44 23.76 -4.70 10.67
CA LYS A 44 24.41 -4.76 9.34
C LYS A 44 23.67 -3.87 8.34
N LYS A 45 24.46 -3.28 7.45
CA LYS A 45 24.01 -2.54 6.27
C LYS A 45 24.49 -3.28 5.03
N VAL A 46 23.57 -3.60 4.13
CA VAL A 46 23.86 -4.37 2.91
C VAL A 46 23.36 -3.61 1.70
N ASN A 47 24.23 -3.43 0.70
CA ASN A 47 23.81 -2.90 -0.60
C ASN A 47 23.37 -4.06 -1.48
N VAL A 48 22.14 -4.01 -1.96
CA VAL A 48 21.54 -5.01 -2.85
C VAL A 48 21.39 -4.38 -4.22
N ALA A 49 21.99 -4.98 -5.23
CA ALA A 49 21.98 -4.43 -6.59
C ALA A 49 20.59 -4.50 -7.24
N LEU A 50 19.87 -5.59 -6.99
CA LEU A 50 18.57 -5.89 -7.59
C LEU A 50 17.58 -6.24 -6.48
N ALA A 51 16.77 -5.27 -6.07
CA ALA A 51 15.77 -5.36 -5.01
C ALA A 51 14.42 -4.83 -5.48
N ASN A 52 13.34 -5.33 -4.88
CA ASN A 52 11.97 -4.84 -5.07
C ASN A 52 11.15 -5.11 -3.81
N ILE A 53 9.93 -4.60 -3.72
CA ILE A 53 8.96 -4.96 -2.68
C ILE A 53 7.94 -5.92 -3.28
N PHE A 54 7.79 -7.09 -2.68
CA PHE A 54 6.84 -8.11 -3.10
C PHE A 54 5.46 -7.80 -2.54
N LEU A 55 4.48 -7.50 -3.38
CA LEU A 55 3.17 -7.04 -2.96
C LEU A 55 2.27 -8.14 -2.37
N LYS A 56 2.63 -9.41 -2.47
CA LYS A 56 1.88 -10.49 -1.79
C LYS A 56 1.77 -10.23 -0.28
N ASN A 57 2.85 -9.79 0.34
CA ASN A 57 2.97 -9.60 1.80
C ASN A 57 3.80 -8.37 2.18
N SER A 58 4.06 -7.48 1.22
CA SER A 58 4.92 -6.30 1.38
C SER A 58 6.29 -6.61 2.00
N SER A 59 6.98 -7.63 1.46
CA SER A 59 8.33 -8.07 1.87
C SER A 59 9.41 -7.61 0.90
N LEU A 60 10.68 -7.73 1.29
CA LEU A 60 11.81 -7.51 0.38
C LEU A 60 12.01 -8.73 -0.52
N LEU A 61 11.96 -8.49 -1.82
CA LEU A 61 12.39 -9.42 -2.85
C LEU A 61 13.74 -8.96 -3.42
N TYR A 62 14.68 -9.88 -3.61
CA TYR A 62 15.99 -9.54 -4.18
C TYR A 62 16.51 -10.67 -5.06
N ILE A 63 17.36 -10.31 -6.03
CA ILE A 63 18.05 -11.28 -6.88
C ILE A 63 19.41 -11.61 -6.25
N ASN A 64 19.63 -12.88 -5.97
CA ASN A 64 20.91 -13.34 -5.40
C ASN A 64 22.03 -13.38 -6.46
N SER A 65 23.25 -13.72 -6.06
CA SER A 65 24.41 -13.79 -6.95
C SER A 65 24.31 -14.87 -8.04
N LYS A 66 23.36 -15.80 -7.92
CA LYS A 66 23.07 -16.84 -8.92
C LYS A 66 21.96 -16.42 -9.91
N GLY A 67 21.44 -15.18 -9.80
CA GLY A 67 20.33 -14.71 -10.62
C GLY A 67 18.95 -15.20 -10.16
N THR A 68 18.85 -15.81 -8.97
CA THR A 68 17.59 -16.36 -8.46
C THR A 68 16.89 -15.35 -7.57
N PRO A 69 15.59 -15.07 -7.78
CA PRO A 69 14.78 -14.26 -6.89
C PRO A 69 14.63 -14.94 -5.51
N MET A 70 14.84 -14.16 -4.48
CA MET A 70 14.75 -14.59 -3.08
C MET A 70 13.93 -13.60 -2.28
N GLU A 71 13.07 -14.09 -1.41
CA GLU A 71 12.34 -13.28 -0.43
C GLU A 71 13.11 -13.25 0.90
N ALA A 72 13.31 -12.05 1.44
CA ALA A 72 13.96 -11.90 2.73
C ALA A 72 12.95 -12.08 3.88
N ASP A 73 13.39 -12.71 4.97
CA ASP A 73 12.60 -12.72 6.20
C ASP A 73 12.49 -11.29 6.77
N THR A 74 11.30 -10.73 6.71
CA THR A 74 11.01 -9.36 7.17
C THR A 74 11.41 -9.13 8.62
N LYS A 75 11.42 -10.17 9.47
CA LYS A 75 11.86 -10.08 10.88
C LYS A 75 13.32 -9.69 11.02
N THR A 76 14.14 -9.96 10.03
CA THR A 76 15.56 -9.61 10.02
C THR A 76 15.85 -8.19 9.54
N LEU A 77 14.83 -7.50 9.01
CA LEU A 77 14.95 -6.18 8.40
C LEU A 77 14.51 -5.09 9.39
N LEU A 78 15.12 -3.90 9.26
CA LEU A 78 14.65 -2.67 9.90
C LEU A 78 14.12 -1.68 8.87
N ARG A 79 14.90 -1.47 7.79
CA ARG A 79 14.61 -0.48 6.76
C ARG A 79 15.22 -0.89 5.43
N ILE A 80 14.57 -0.50 4.36
CA ILE A 80 15.07 -0.63 2.99
C ILE A 80 14.99 0.76 2.35
N ASP A 81 16.12 1.27 1.87
CA ASP A 81 16.19 2.55 1.18
C ASP A 81 16.40 2.30 -0.31
N PHE A 82 15.40 2.64 -1.11
CA PHE A 82 15.53 2.87 -2.55
C PHE A 82 15.88 4.35 -2.79
N SER A 83 16.23 4.71 -4.02
CA SER A 83 16.60 6.09 -4.38
C SER A 83 15.47 7.11 -4.17
N ASP A 84 14.23 6.68 -4.32
CA ASP A 84 13.02 7.50 -4.29
C ASP A 84 12.20 7.33 -3.02
N ARG A 85 12.38 6.22 -2.28
CA ARG A 85 11.51 5.87 -1.16
C ARG A 85 12.21 4.95 -0.16
N SER A 86 11.92 5.17 1.13
CA SER A 86 12.33 4.27 2.21
C SER A 86 11.14 3.47 2.71
N TYR A 87 11.37 2.18 2.96
CA TYR A 87 10.41 1.29 3.59
C TYR A 87 10.92 0.89 4.98
N PHE A 88 10.03 0.88 5.93
CA PHE A 88 10.29 0.56 7.34
C PHE A 88 9.53 -0.70 7.73
N ARG A 89 10.16 -1.54 8.53
CA ARG A 89 9.45 -2.71 9.07
C ARG A 89 8.36 -2.28 10.04
N VAL A 90 7.16 -2.75 9.77
CA VAL A 90 5.98 -2.64 10.64
C VAL A 90 5.42 -4.04 10.83
N ASP A 91 5.56 -4.61 12.02
CA ASP A 91 5.21 -6.01 12.29
C ASP A 91 5.88 -6.97 11.28
N SER A 92 5.11 -7.55 10.37
CA SER A 92 5.55 -8.50 9.35
C SER A 92 5.61 -7.93 7.93
N VAL A 93 5.37 -6.62 7.76
CA VAL A 93 5.35 -5.95 6.45
C VAL A 93 6.37 -4.82 6.37
N MET A 94 6.70 -4.41 5.15
CA MET A 94 7.51 -3.22 4.86
C MET A 94 6.58 -2.09 4.42
N ALA A 95 6.47 -1.03 5.24
CA ALA A 95 5.61 0.12 4.98
C ALA A 95 6.43 1.38 4.69
N TYR A 96 5.94 2.24 3.81
CA TYR A 96 6.58 3.52 3.51
C TYR A 96 5.81 4.69 4.13
N PRO A 97 6.48 5.81 4.46
CA PRO A 97 5.82 7.00 4.97
C PRO A 97 4.95 7.66 3.88
N VAL A 98 3.69 7.91 4.22
CA VAL A 98 2.74 8.68 3.41
C VAL A 98 2.78 10.15 3.79
N ASP A 99 2.88 10.41 5.11
CA ASP A 99 2.97 11.76 5.66
C ASP A 99 3.66 11.67 7.03
N THR A 100 4.49 12.66 7.38
CA THR A 100 5.26 12.64 8.62
C THR A 100 5.28 13.98 9.32
N ILE A 101 5.25 13.95 10.65
CA ILE A 101 5.43 15.10 11.54
C ILE A 101 6.53 14.73 12.53
N GLY A 102 7.74 15.24 12.34
CA GLY A 102 8.91 14.84 13.12
C GLY A 102 9.22 13.34 12.97
N THR A 103 9.21 12.59 14.08
CA THR A 103 9.46 11.14 14.11
C THR A 103 8.19 10.30 14.01
N SER A 104 7.03 10.94 14.02
CA SER A 104 5.69 10.34 13.94
C SER A 104 5.13 10.46 12.52
N GLY A 105 4.07 9.74 12.20
CA GLY A 105 3.46 9.84 10.87
C GLY A 105 2.49 8.73 10.51
N LEU A 106 1.99 8.83 9.27
CA LEU A 106 1.16 7.83 8.61
C LEU A 106 2.01 7.03 7.63
N PHE A 107 1.94 5.72 7.71
CA PHE A 107 2.67 4.78 6.87
C PHE A 107 1.70 3.88 6.12
N CYS A 108 2.09 3.43 4.93
CA CYS A 108 1.28 2.55 4.10
C CYS A 108 2.10 1.33 3.63
N ALA A 109 1.48 0.17 3.68
CA ALA A 109 1.94 -1.05 3.02
C ALA A 109 0.85 -1.51 2.05
N TRP A 110 1.19 -1.68 0.78
CA TRP A 110 0.29 -2.29 -0.21
C TRP A 110 0.48 -3.80 -0.22
N VAL A 111 -0.62 -4.52 -0.20
CA VAL A 111 -0.62 -5.98 -0.37
C VAL A 111 -1.73 -6.42 -1.33
N ILE A 112 -1.57 -7.61 -1.92
CA ILE A 112 -2.61 -8.20 -2.77
C ILE A 112 -3.81 -8.58 -1.90
N ASP A 113 -5.00 -8.13 -2.29
CA ASP A 113 -6.26 -8.56 -1.70
C ASP A 113 -6.58 -9.98 -2.16
N LEU A 114 -6.16 -10.97 -1.37
CA LEU A 114 -6.38 -12.38 -1.68
C LEU A 114 -7.86 -12.76 -1.73
N VAL A 115 -8.72 -12.04 -1.00
CA VAL A 115 -10.18 -12.31 -1.00
C VAL A 115 -10.77 -11.88 -2.33
N ALA A 116 -10.51 -10.65 -2.75
CA ALA A 116 -10.95 -10.12 -4.04
C ALA A 116 -10.35 -10.94 -5.20
N TYR A 117 -9.06 -11.27 -5.11
CA TYR A 117 -8.38 -12.10 -6.10
C TYR A 117 -9.05 -13.48 -6.28
N ASN A 118 -9.31 -14.20 -5.17
CA ASN A 118 -9.97 -15.49 -5.22
C ASN A 118 -11.42 -15.41 -5.75
N GLN A 119 -12.13 -14.32 -5.50
CA GLN A 119 -13.45 -14.07 -6.07
C GLN A 119 -13.37 -13.90 -7.60
N THR A 120 -12.38 -13.16 -8.08
CA THR A 120 -12.13 -12.98 -9.52
C THR A 120 -11.83 -14.33 -10.19
N LEU A 121 -11.00 -15.16 -9.57
CA LEU A 121 -10.68 -16.50 -10.09
C LEU A 121 -11.93 -17.39 -10.20
N LYS A 122 -12.82 -17.35 -9.23
CA LYS A 122 -14.08 -18.14 -9.26
C LYS A 122 -15.02 -17.69 -10.37
N ASN A 123 -14.99 -16.40 -10.70
CA ASN A 123 -15.88 -15.81 -11.70
C ASN A 123 -15.32 -15.86 -13.12
N ASN A 124 -14.02 -16.13 -13.28
CA ASN A 124 -13.33 -16.08 -14.56
C ASN A 124 -12.54 -17.38 -14.78
N THR A 125 -13.10 -18.30 -15.59
CA THR A 125 -12.52 -19.62 -15.88
C THR A 125 -11.24 -19.57 -16.73
N ASN A 126 -10.86 -18.41 -17.24
CA ASN A 126 -9.69 -18.20 -18.09
C ASN A 126 -8.45 -17.70 -17.35
N ILE A 127 -8.54 -17.48 -16.05
CA ILE A 127 -7.38 -17.04 -15.26
C ILE A 127 -6.63 -18.28 -14.79
N THR A 128 -5.38 -18.40 -15.20
CA THR A 128 -4.46 -19.45 -14.72
C THR A 128 -4.35 -19.36 -13.19
N ASN A 129 -4.53 -20.48 -12.48
CA ASN A 129 -4.53 -20.53 -11.02
C ASN A 129 -3.16 -20.12 -10.46
N LEU A 130 -2.98 -18.83 -10.16
CA LEU A 130 -1.96 -18.37 -9.24
C LEU A 130 -2.37 -18.83 -7.84
N ASP A 131 -1.80 -19.95 -7.37
CA ASP A 131 -2.04 -20.42 -6.00
C ASP A 131 -1.34 -19.51 -4.99
N LEU A 132 -1.97 -18.38 -4.71
CA LEU A 132 -1.51 -17.43 -3.68
C LEU A 132 -1.78 -17.94 -2.26
N SER A 133 -2.52 -19.04 -2.13
CA SER A 133 -2.90 -19.62 -0.83
C SER A 133 -1.84 -20.55 -0.25
N SER A 134 -0.98 -21.12 -1.08
CA SER A 134 0.11 -21.97 -0.59
C SER A 134 1.16 -21.09 0.08
N THR A 135 1.35 -21.30 1.37
CA THR A 135 2.42 -20.68 2.19
C THR A 135 3.81 -21.10 1.75
N ASN A 136 3.91 -22.09 0.87
CA ASN A 136 5.14 -22.60 0.33
C ASN A 136 5.17 -22.36 -1.18
N MET A 137 6.06 -21.47 -1.60
CA MET A 137 6.54 -21.33 -2.96
C MET A 137 5.59 -20.69 -3.98
N LEU A 138 5.19 -19.46 -3.78
CA LEU A 138 5.20 -18.57 -4.92
C LEU A 138 6.68 -18.31 -5.22
N ASN A 139 7.27 -19.20 -5.98
CA ASN A 139 8.52 -18.91 -6.64
C ASN A 139 8.22 -17.80 -7.63
N TYR A 140 8.75 -16.60 -7.40
CA TYR A 140 8.69 -15.49 -8.36
C TYR A 140 9.13 -15.94 -9.76
N SER A 141 10.00 -16.96 -9.84
CA SER A 141 10.48 -17.56 -11.09
C SER A 141 9.44 -18.38 -11.87
N THR A 142 8.31 -18.75 -11.26
CA THR A 142 7.23 -19.51 -11.92
C THR A 142 6.02 -18.65 -12.27
N LEU A 143 6.04 -17.36 -11.90
CA LEU A 143 4.97 -16.44 -12.23
C LEU A 143 5.24 -15.84 -13.60
N ASP A 144 4.43 -16.21 -14.58
CA ASP A 144 4.44 -15.56 -15.88
C ASP A 144 4.00 -14.10 -15.72
N VAL A 145 4.90 -13.17 -15.97
CA VAL A 145 4.69 -11.72 -15.76
C VAL A 145 3.54 -11.19 -16.62
N SER A 146 3.24 -11.84 -17.75
CA SER A 146 2.17 -11.45 -18.66
C SER A 146 0.75 -11.65 -18.10
N GLU A 147 0.58 -12.52 -17.09
CA GLU A 147 -0.73 -12.81 -16.47
C GLU A 147 -1.03 -11.96 -15.22
N GLN A 148 -0.12 -11.07 -14.84
CA GLN A 148 -0.16 -10.34 -13.57
C GLN A 148 -0.72 -8.92 -13.68
N GLU A 149 -1.24 -8.54 -14.84
CA GLU A 149 -1.92 -7.27 -15.01
C GLU A 149 -3.26 -7.30 -14.27
N ASN A 150 -3.49 -6.33 -13.37
CA ASN A 150 -4.75 -6.10 -12.64
C ASN A 150 -4.97 -6.91 -11.34
N LEU A 151 -3.91 -7.17 -10.58
CA LEU A 151 -4.09 -7.74 -9.24
C LEU A 151 -4.78 -6.72 -8.32
N PRO A 152 -5.84 -7.11 -7.60
CA PRO A 152 -6.47 -6.24 -6.63
C PRO A 152 -5.53 -5.97 -5.46
N LEU A 153 -5.30 -4.69 -5.16
CA LEU A 153 -4.46 -4.27 -4.04
C LEU A 153 -5.31 -3.65 -2.93
N ILE A 154 -4.90 -3.89 -1.70
CA ILE A 154 -5.46 -3.24 -0.51
C ILE A 154 -4.34 -2.53 0.27
N PRO A 155 -4.53 -1.26 0.68
CA PRO A 155 -3.59 -0.56 1.55
C PRO A 155 -3.83 -0.94 3.01
N TYR A 156 -2.75 -1.25 3.73
CA TYR A 156 -2.71 -1.27 5.17
C TYR A 156 -2.01 -0.03 5.68
N TYR A 157 -2.72 0.79 6.44
CA TYR A 157 -2.18 2.00 7.01
C TYR A 157 -1.81 1.81 8.48
N TYR A 158 -0.75 2.51 8.91
CA TYR A 158 -0.26 2.48 10.27
C TYR A 158 0.08 3.90 10.72
N PHE A 159 -0.32 4.25 11.94
CA PHE A 159 0.18 5.43 12.61
C PHE A 159 1.45 5.08 13.39
N LYS A 160 2.50 5.88 13.20
CA LYS A 160 3.69 5.82 14.05
C LYS A 160 3.58 6.90 15.11
N MET A 161 3.50 6.49 16.38
CA MET A 161 3.39 7.35 17.56
C MET A 161 4.39 6.86 18.60
N ASP A 162 5.20 7.77 19.15
CA ASP A 162 6.19 7.44 20.20
C ASP A 162 7.07 6.23 19.85
N GLY A 163 7.49 6.15 18.58
CA GLY A 163 8.32 5.07 18.06
C GLY A 163 7.59 3.73 17.80
N LYS A 164 6.30 3.64 18.12
CA LYS A 164 5.47 2.43 17.93
C LYS A 164 4.56 2.59 16.71
N PHE A 165 4.40 1.50 15.96
CA PHE A 165 3.43 1.43 14.88
C PHE A 165 2.10 0.85 15.40
N ILE A 166 1.00 1.45 14.96
CA ILE A 166 -0.36 1.11 15.35
C ILE A 166 -1.18 1.01 14.09
N LEU A 167 -1.80 -0.14 13.84
CA LEU A 167 -2.67 -0.32 12.68
C LEU A 167 -3.77 0.75 12.68
N ALA A 168 -3.96 1.43 11.56
CA ALA A 168 -5.00 2.44 11.36
C ALA A 168 -6.37 1.78 11.28
N HIS A 169 -6.90 1.42 12.44
CA HIS A 169 -8.19 0.79 12.61
C HIS A 169 -8.81 1.24 13.93
N GLU A 170 -10.13 1.41 13.96
CA GLU A 170 -10.87 1.93 15.12
C GLU A 170 -10.45 1.29 16.43
N ARG A 171 -10.56 -0.05 16.52
CA ARG A 171 -10.28 -0.80 17.76
C ARG A 171 -8.86 -0.56 18.28
N HIS A 172 -7.87 -0.51 17.41
CA HIS A 172 -6.48 -0.35 17.81
C HIS A 172 -6.20 1.08 18.25
N LEU A 173 -6.68 2.06 17.48
CA LEU A 173 -6.41 3.47 17.76
C LEU A 173 -7.16 3.96 19.00
N LEU A 174 -8.48 3.71 19.09
CA LEU A 174 -9.27 4.22 20.22
C LEU A 174 -8.84 3.65 21.57
N ARG A 175 -8.20 2.49 21.61
CA ARG A 175 -7.71 1.87 22.84
C ARG A 175 -6.58 2.66 23.52
N ILE A 176 -5.75 3.35 22.72
CA ILE A 176 -4.55 4.04 23.22
C ILE A 176 -4.74 5.54 23.39
N LEU A 177 -5.79 6.13 22.79
CA LEU A 177 -6.05 7.56 22.87
C LEU A 177 -6.68 7.94 24.22
N ASP A 178 -6.35 9.13 24.72
CA ASP A 178 -7.05 9.78 25.82
C ASP A 178 -8.52 10.09 25.46
N LYS A 179 -9.30 10.52 26.45
CA LYS A 179 -10.74 10.74 26.29
C LYS A 179 -11.05 11.85 25.28
N GLU A 180 -10.24 12.90 25.24
CA GLU A 180 -10.48 14.05 24.35
C GLU A 180 -10.17 13.71 22.89
N LYS A 181 -8.97 13.20 22.59
CA LYS A 181 -8.59 12.74 21.25
C LYS A 181 -9.54 11.65 20.75
N ARG A 182 -9.94 10.72 21.62
CA ARG A 182 -10.92 9.68 21.28
C ARG A 182 -12.27 10.27 20.85
N ARG A 183 -12.75 11.31 21.53
CA ARG A 183 -14.00 12.00 21.15
C ARG A 183 -13.86 12.65 19.77
N GLN A 184 -12.75 13.35 19.51
CA GLN A 184 -12.49 14.01 18.23
C GLN A 184 -12.39 13.00 17.08
N VAL A 185 -11.66 11.90 17.26
CA VAL A 185 -11.55 10.83 16.27
C VAL A 185 -12.91 10.20 15.97
N LYS A 186 -13.73 9.90 17.01
CA LYS A 186 -15.09 9.40 16.80
C LYS A 186 -15.97 10.39 16.04
N GLY A 187 -15.86 11.69 16.34
CA GLY A 187 -16.56 12.73 15.59
C GLY A 187 -16.17 12.76 14.11
N LEU A 188 -14.88 12.54 13.80
CA LEU A 188 -14.41 12.45 12.42
C LEU A 188 -14.94 11.19 11.72
N MET A 189 -14.92 10.04 12.41
CA MET A 189 -15.45 8.78 11.89
C MET A 189 -16.94 8.81 11.55
N SER A 190 -17.70 9.65 12.24
CA SER A 190 -19.14 9.84 11.98
C SER A 190 -19.44 10.71 10.77
N GLN A 191 -18.43 11.32 10.13
CA GLN A 191 -18.64 12.17 8.96
C GLN A 191 -18.89 11.31 7.72
N PRO A 192 -19.79 11.77 6.82
CA PRO A 192 -19.97 11.13 5.52
C PRO A 192 -18.65 11.06 4.75
N GLY A 193 -18.38 9.91 4.12
CA GLY A 193 -17.17 9.71 3.32
C GLY A 193 -15.90 9.36 4.11
N PHE A 194 -15.98 9.21 5.45
CA PHE A 194 -14.85 8.68 6.20
C PHE A 194 -14.58 7.22 5.85
N SER A 195 -13.31 6.87 5.65
CA SER A 195 -12.87 5.48 5.47
C SER A 195 -11.51 5.25 6.11
N TRP A 196 -11.33 4.07 6.73
CA TRP A 196 -10.05 3.61 7.25
C TRP A 196 -9.05 3.19 6.17
N THR A 197 -9.48 3.09 4.92
CA THR A 197 -8.65 2.81 3.74
C THR A 197 -8.42 4.04 2.87
N ASP A 198 -8.98 5.20 3.28
CA ASP A 198 -8.79 6.46 2.58
C ASP A 198 -7.68 7.31 3.24
N GLU A 199 -6.66 7.62 2.47
CA GLU A 199 -5.49 8.38 2.93
C GLU A 199 -5.88 9.78 3.47
N ALA A 200 -6.82 10.46 2.81
CA ALA A 200 -7.24 11.80 3.21
C ALA A 200 -7.96 11.78 4.58
N SER A 201 -8.79 10.77 4.82
CA SER A 201 -9.43 10.53 6.12
C SER A 201 -8.39 10.26 7.22
N LEU A 202 -7.39 9.44 6.93
CA LEU A 202 -6.35 9.09 7.88
C LEU A 202 -5.40 10.26 8.18
N LYS A 203 -5.09 11.12 7.22
CA LYS A 203 -4.34 12.36 7.44
C LYS A 203 -5.06 13.32 8.39
N LYS A 204 -6.41 13.37 8.36
CA LYS A 204 -7.20 14.14 9.33
C LYS A 204 -7.08 13.56 10.73
N ILE A 205 -7.16 12.21 10.86
CA ILE A 205 -6.92 11.53 12.14
C ILE A 205 -5.51 11.84 12.65
N MET A 206 -4.50 11.73 11.79
CA MET A 206 -3.10 11.99 12.16
C MET A 206 -2.92 13.36 12.82
N LYS A 207 -3.56 14.41 12.29
CA LYS A 207 -3.53 15.77 12.87
C LYS A 207 -4.17 15.88 14.25
N ILE A 208 -5.07 14.97 14.60
CA ILE A 208 -5.71 14.94 15.93
C ILE A 208 -4.81 14.21 16.93
N ILE A 209 -4.16 13.15 16.50
CA ILE A 209 -3.47 12.25 17.42
C ILE A 209 -2.00 12.62 17.65
N LEU A 210 -1.37 13.31 16.72
CA LEU A 210 0.01 13.81 16.81
C LEU A 210 0.06 15.26 17.22
#